data_2a7276b7cf209fb8c1a24b5712d02b9c
#
_entry.id   2a7276b7cf209fb8c1a24b5712d02b9c
#
_cell.length_a   1.000
_cell.length_b   1.000
_cell.length_c   1.000
_cell.angle_alpha   90.00
_cell.angle_beta   90.00
_cell.angle_gamma   90.00
#
_symmetry.space_group_name_H-M   'P 1'
#
loop_
_entity.id
_entity.type
_entity.pdbx_description
1 polymer ?
#
loop_
_entity_poly.entity_id
_entity_poly.type
_entity_poly.pdbx_seq_one_letter_code
_entity_poly.pdbx_strand_id
1 'polypeptide(L)'
;IGTYARDKDAISATAALCEAAAYYKEKGMTLWDAMVAMYEKYGYFKETQYTITMKGIDGARQIAEIMEKLRKNPPKAFGDLKVEKFRDYQNDVIIDMETGEKTTTGLPKSNVLYFELPDNAWCCARPSGTEPKIKFYMGVKGTSLEDAQAKVEKLTEDVKAVL
;
A
#
# COMPACT_ATOMS: atom_id res chain seq x y z
N ILE A 1 -10.84 18.18 -1.15
CA ILE A 1 -12.24 18.61 -1.14
C ILE A 1 -12.28 20.01 -1.72
N GLY A 2 -13.09 20.20 -2.78
CA GLY A 2 -13.13 21.46 -3.52
C GLY A 2 -11.85 21.73 -4.31
N THR A 3 -11.67 22.99 -4.74
CA THR A 3 -10.54 23.44 -5.58
C THR A 3 -9.62 24.43 -4.88
N TYR A 4 -9.77 24.60 -3.56
CA TYR A 4 -9.06 25.59 -2.76
C TYR A 4 -7.58 25.27 -2.59
N ALA A 5 -7.28 23.99 -2.33
CA ALA A 5 -5.92 23.47 -2.27
C ALA A 5 -5.82 22.18 -3.07
N ARG A 6 -4.69 22.00 -3.77
CA ARG A 6 -4.49 20.85 -4.67
C ARG A 6 -3.77 19.68 -4.03
N ASP A 7 -3.28 19.83 -2.81
CA ASP A 7 -2.55 18.79 -2.10
C ASP A 7 -3.12 18.62 -0.68
N LYS A 8 -2.50 19.22 0.31
CA LYS A 8 -2.87 19.04 1.72
C LYS A 8 -3.62 20.26 2.23
N ASP A 9 -4.87 20.05 2.67
CA ASP A 9 -5.72 21.08 3.26
C ASP A 9 -6.41 20.53 4.51
N ALA A 10 -5.76 20.72 5.65
CA ALA A 10 -6.28 20.28 6.93
C ALA A 10 -7.54 21.03 7.36
N ILE A 11 -7.72 22.28 6.91
CA ILE A 11 -8.87 23.10 7.27
C ILE A 11 -10.13 22.57 6.59
N SER A 12 -10.10 22.40 5.27
CA SER A 12 -11.21 21.81 4.53
C SER A 12 -11.51 20.38 4.96
N ALA A 13 -10.48 19.58 5.24
CA ALA A 13 -10.64 18.21 5.71
C ALA A 13 -11.34 18.17 7.08
N THR A 14 -10.95 19.06 8.00
CA THR A 14 -11.59 19.16 9.33
C THR A 14 -13.05 19.59 9.20
N ALA A 15 -13.35 20.59 8.40
CA ALA A 15 -14.71 21.05 8.17
C ALA A 15 -15.60 19.93 7.60
N ALA A 16 -15.12 19.22 6.58
CA ALA A 16 -15.84 18.08 6.00
C ALA A 16 -16.04 16.93 6.98
N LEU A 17 -15.06 16.65 7.84
CA LEU A 17 -15.19 15.62 8.88
C LEU A 17 -16.23 16.01 9.94
N CYS A 18 -16.27 17.29 10.34
CA CYS A 18 -17.30 17.79 11.27
C CYS A 18 -18.70 17.70 10.66
N GLU A 19 -18.86 18.06 9.38
CA GLU A 19 -20.12 17.93 8.64
C GLU A 19 -20.57 16.48 8.56
N ALA A 20 -19.67 15.56 8.20
CA ALA A 20 -19.95 14.13 8.19
C ALA A 20 -20.37 13.61 9.57
N ALA A 21 -19.69 14.05 10.63
CA ALA A 21 -20.03 13.68 12.00
C ALA A 21 -21.44 14.15 12.40
N ALA A 22 -21.79 15.39 12.05
CA ALA A 22 -23.14 15.93 12.30
C ALA A 22 -24.20 15.13 11.52
N TYR A 23 -23.97 14.86 10.24
CA TYR A 23 -24.88 14.09 9.39
C TYR A 23 -25.14 12.68 9.94
N TYR A 24 -24.10 11.95 10.37
CA TYR A 24 -24.28 10.62 10.94
C TYR A 24 -24.90 10.65 12.32
N LYS A 25 -24.59 11.68 13.13
CA LYS A 25 -25.21 11.88 14.45
C LYS A 25 -26.72 12.06 14.34
N GLU A 26 -27.22 12.80 13.35
CA GLU A 26 -28.67 12.95 13.08
C GLU A 26 -29.34 11.60 12.75
N LYS A 27 -28.56 10.64 12.22
CA LYS A 27 -29.02 9.27 11.95
C LYS A 27 -28.81 8.31 13.12
N GLY A 28 -28.40 8.80 14.28
CA GLY A 28 -28.13 7.97 15.45
C GLY A 28 -26.85 7.14 15.34
N MET A 29 -25.93 7.49 14.42
CA MET A 29 -24.69 6.80 14.16
C MET A 29 -23.48 7.61 14.57
N THR A 30 -22.43 6.94 15.01
CA THR A 30 -21.09 7.51 15.13
C THR A 30 -20.36 7.43 13.79
N LEU A 31 -19.23 8.13 13.64
CA LEU A 31 -18.35 7.94 12.47
C LEU A 31 -17.79 6.52 12.38
N TRP A 32 -17.62 5.85 13.53
CA TRP A 32 -17.22 4.45 13.54
C TRP A 32 -18.30 3.53 12.96
N ASP A 33 -19.56 3.72 13.36
CA ASP A 33 -20.68 2.95 12.79
C ASP A 33 -20.79 3.16 11.28
N ALA A 34 -20.57 4.39 10.82
CA ALA A 34 -20.52 4.70 9.38
C ALA A 34 -19.36 4.00 8.67
N MET A 35 -18.20 3.92 9.32
CA MET A 35 -17.02 3.20 8.79
C MET A 35 -17.31 1.69 8.70
N VAL A 36 -17.91 1.09 9.74
CA VAL A 36 -18.29 -0.32 9.74
C VAL A 36 -19.31 -0.61 8.62
N ALA A 37 -20.32 0.23 8.45
CA ALA A 37 -21.28 0.09 7.35
C ALA A 37 -20.61 0.17 5.96
N MET A 38 -19.56 0.98 5.80
CA MET A 38 -18.75 0.97 4.57
C MET A 38 -18.00 -0.34 4.38
N TYR A 39 -17.40 -0.88 5.43
CA TYR A 39 -16.71 -2.18 5.38
C TYR A 39 -17.67 -3.32 5.04
N GLU A 40 -18.86 -3.34 5.63
CA GLU A 40 -19.91 -4.33 5.30
C GLU A 40 -20.32 -4.25 3.83
N LYS A 41 -20.43 -3.04 3.29
CA LYS A 41 -20.86 -2.82 1.91
C LYS A 41 -19.78 -3.12 0.87
N TYR A 42 -18.53 -2.72 1.13
CA TYR A 42 -17.44 -2.73 0.13
C TYR A 42 -16.37 -3.79 0.40
N GLY A 43 -16.33 -4.32 1.61
CA GLY A 43 -15.34 -5.27 2.11
C GLY A 43 -14.46 -4.67 3.19
N TYR A 44 -13.89 -5.52 4.02
CA TYR A 44 -13.05 -5.16 5.15
C TYR A 44 -11.60 -4.98 4.69
N PHE A 45 -11.26 -3.77 4.24
CA PHE A 45 -9.91 -3.44 3.83
C PHE A 45 -9.06 -3.02 5.03
N LYS A 46 -7.83 -3.54 5.10
CA LYS A 46 -6.85 -3.19 6.11
C LYS A 46 -5.51 -2.90 5.45
N GLU A 47 -4.92 -1.78 5.82
CA GLU A 47 -3.61 -1.35 5.35
C GLU A 47 -2.62 -1.23 6.50
N THR A 48 -1.35 -1.44 6.19
CA THR A 48 -0.23 -1.25 7.11
C THR A 48 1.02 -0.80 6.38
N GLN A 49 2.02 -0.37 7.13
CA GLN A 49 3.36 -0.12 6.58
C GLN A 49 4.44 -0.75 7.45
N TYR A 50 5.47 -1.28 6.80
CA TYR A 50 6.72 -1.67 7.41
C TYR A 50 7.84 -0.77 6.91
N THR A 51 8.67 -0.25 7.83
CA THR A 51 9.75 0.70 7.48
C THR A 51 11.08 0.13 7.92
N ILE A 52 12.03 0.06 6.99
CA ILE A 52 13.43 -0.24 7.28
C ILE A 52 14.20 1.07 7.25
N THR A 53 14.88 1.39 8.34
CA THR A 53 15.77 2.55 8.44
C THR A 53 17.19 2.05 8.50
N MET A 54 18.03 2.47 7.56
CA MET A 54 19.45 2.18 7.54
C MET A 54 20.22 3.36 8.13
N LYS A 55 21.22 3.08 8.96
CA LYS A 55 22.05 4.14 9.61
C LYS A 55 23.34 4.36 8.83
N GLY A 56 23.84 5.59 8.90
CA GLY A 56 25.15 5.95 8.35
C GLY A 56 25.14 6.28 6.84
N ILE A 57 26.32 6.58 6.33
CA ILE A 57 26.56 7.00 4.93
C ILE A 57 26.19 5.88 3.94
N ASP A 58 26.39 4.62 4.34
CA ASP A 58 26.07 3.44 3.52
C ASP A 58 24.57 3.13 3.44
N GLY A 59 23.73 3.74 4.29
CA GLY A 59 22.31 3.43 4.36
C GLY A 59 21.57 3.66 3.04
N ALA A 60 21.85 4.74 2.34
CA ALA A 60 21.26 5.02 1.04
C ALA A 60 21.66 3.98 -0.03
N ARG A 61 22.91 3.52 0.00
CA ARG A 61 23.42 2.48 -0.90
C ARG A 61 22.73 1.14 -0.62
N GLN A 62 22.61 0.74 0.63
CA GLN A 62 21.93 -0.50 1.02
C GLN A 62 20.45 -0.50 0.58
N ILE A 63 19.75 0.63 0.71
CA ILE A 63 18.37 0.77 0.22
C ILE A 63 18.29 0.65 -1.30
N ALA A 64 19.23 1.28 -2.02
CA ALA A 64 19.31 1.14 -3.46
C ALA A 64 19.56 -0.31 -3.88
N GLU A 65 20.43 -1.04 -3.17
CA GLU A 65 20.70 -2.46 -3.39
C GLU A 65 19.44 -3.33 -3.17
N ILE A 66 18.64 -3.06 -2.12
CA ILE A 66 17.36 -3.73 -1.88
C ILE A 66 16.41 -3.50 -3.06
N MET A 67 16.23 -2.26 -3.49
CA MET A 67 15.35 -1.93 -4.62
C MET A 67 15.81 -2.60 -5.92
N GLU A 68 17.13 -2.61 -6.19
CA GLU A 68 17.69 -3.27 -7.36
C GLU A 68 17.54 -4.80 -7.31
N LYS A 69 17.71 -5.41 -6.13
CA LYS A 69 17.48 -6.84 -5.93
C LYS A 69 16.03 -7.21 -6.23
N LEU A 70 15.07 -6.47 -5.65
CA LEU A 70 13.64 -6.67 -5.88
C LEU A 70 13.23 -6.43 -7.34
N ARG A 71 13.87 -5.46 -8.01
CA ARG A 71 13.60 -5.13 -9.42
C ARG A 71 14.12 -6.19 -10.38
N LYS A 72 15.35 -6.66 -10.17
CA LYS A 72 15.97 -7.68 -11.03
C LYS A 72 15.39 -9.07 -10.82
N ASN A 73 15.05 -9.40 -9.57
CA ASN A 73 14.53 -10.69 -9.17
C ASN A 73 13.27 -10.47 -8.32
N PRO A 74 12.14 -10.07 -8.92
CA PRO A 74 10.91 -9.88 -8.17
C PRO A 74 10.48 -11.20 -7.51
N PRO A 75 10.06 -11.15 -6.22
CA PRO A 75 9.57 -12.34 -5.54
C PRO A 75 8.36 -12.91 -6.28
N LYS A 76 8.30 -14.22 -6.40
CA LYS A 76 7.17 -14.91 -7.02
C LYS A 76 5.98 -15.08 -6.07
N ALA A 77 6.23 -14.93 -4.77
CA ALA A 77 5.20 -15.00 -3.73
C ALA A 77 5.68 -14.27 -2.46
N PHE A 78 4.75 -13.86 -1.63
CA PHE A 78 4.94 -13.49 -0.23
C PHE A 78 4.20 -14.55 0.60
N GLY A 79 4.94 -15.44 1.27
CA GLY A 79 4.35 -16.63 1.90
C GLY A 79 3.54 -17.47 0.91
N ASP A 80 2.26 -17.67 1.21
CA ASP A 80 1.33 -18.42 0.37
C ASP A 80 0.71 -17.59 -0.76
N LEU A 81 0.87 -16.26 -0.74
CA LEU A 81 0.28 -15.34 -1.70
C LEU A 81 1.20 -15.19 -2.92
N LYS A 82 0.81 -15.79 -4.04
CA LYS A 82 1.54 -15.66 -5.32
C LYS A 82 1.42 -14.21 -5.83
N VAL A 83 2.52 -13.68 -6.37
CA VAL A 83 2.49 -12.40 -7.08
C VAL A 83 1.85 -12.64 -8.45
N GLU A 84 0.72 -11.98 -8.71
CA GLU A 84 0.01 -12.04 -9.98
C GLU A 84 0.62 -11.08 -11.00
N LYS A 85 0.86 -9.82 -10.57
CA LYS A 85 1.52 -8.81 -11.40
C LYS A 85 2.59 -8.06 -10.63
N PHE A 86 3.67 -7.78 -11.30
CA PHE A 86 4.75 -6.93 -10.83
C PHE A 86 4.81 -5.65 -11.64
N ARG A 87 4.79 -4.49 -10.99
CA ARG A 87 4.89 -3.18 -11.62
C ARG A 87 6.16 -2.48 -11.18
N ASP A 88 6.99 -2.10 -12.15
CA ASP A 88 8.16 -1.24 -11.94
C ASP A 88 7.90 0.12 -12.60
N TYR A 89 7.57 1.10 -11.78
CA TYR A 89 7.26 2.44 -12.25
C TYR A 89 8.50 3.22 -12.73
N GLN A 90 9.71 2.81 -12.34
CA GLN A 90 10.93 3.43 -12.83
C GLN A 90 11.20 3.05 -14.28
N ASN A 91 10.94 1.82 -14.65
CA ASN A 91 11.17 1.30 -15.99
C ASN A 91 9.90 1.29 -16.86
N ASP A 92 8.77 1.78 -16.32
CA ASP A 92 7.47 1.83 -17.01
C ASP A 92 7.04 0.46 -17.53
N VAL A 93 7.12 -0.57 -16.67
CA VAL A 93 6.76 -1.94 -17.05
C VAL A 93 5.83 -2.57 -16.02
N ILE A 94 4.85 -3.31 -16.52
CA ILE A 94 4.01 -4.25 -15.79
C ILE A 94 4.32 -5.64 -16.35
N ILE A 95 4.60 -6.60 -15.49
CA ILE A 95 4.84 -7.98 -15.84
C ILE A 95 3.73 -8.83 -15.22
N ASP A 96 3.00 -9.56 -16.04
CA ASP A 96 2.15 -10.65 -15.58
C ASP A 96 3.06 -11.81 -15.19
N MET A 97 2.98 -12.23 -13.93
CA MET A 97 3.95 -13.19 -13.36
C MET A 97 3.66 -14.63 -13.74
N GLU A 98 2.49 -14.91 -14.29
CA GLU A 98 2.11 -16.23 -14.79
C GLU A 98 2.51 -16.41 -16.25
N THR A 99 2.14 -15.43 -17.09
CA THR A 99 2.34 -15.51 -18.54
C THR A 99 3.68 -14.93 -18.99
N GLY A 100 4.28 -14.05 -18.19
CA GLY A 100 5.47 -13.26 -18.57
C GLY A 100 5.18 -12.12 -19.54
N GLU A 101 3.90 -11.86 -19.84
CA GLU A 101 3.50 -10.73 -20.71
C GLU A 101 3.90 -9.40 -20.07
N LYS A 102 4.37 -8.47 -20.92
CA LYS A 102 4.81 -7.15 -20.50
C LYS A 102 3.96 -6.08 -21.14
N THR A 103 3.49 -5.15 -20.29
CA THR A 103 2.77 -3.94 -20.69
C THR A 103 3.38 -2.72 -20.03
N THR A 104 2.87 -1.52 -20.30
CA THR A 104 3.33 -0.27 -19.69
C THR A 104 2.37 0.22 -18.61
N THR A 105 2.89 0.98 -17.64
CA THR A 105 2.07 1.64 -16.62
C THR A 105 1.35 2.87 -17.15
N GLY A 106 1.96 3.54 -18.15
CA GLY A 106 1.48 4.81 -18.68
C GLY A 106 1.55 5.98 -17.70
N LEU A 107 2.34 5.84 -16.63
CA LEU A 107 2.46 6.83 -15.55
C LEU A 107 3.85 7.46 -15.52
N PRO A 108 4.01 8.65 -14.91
CA PRO A 108 5.31 9.26 -14.72
C PRO A 108 6.27 8.34 -13.96
N LYS A 109 7.54 8.32 -14.37
CA LYS A 109 8.56 7.49 -13.75
C LYS A 109 8.77 7.83 -12.28
N SER A 110 8.79 6.80 -11.46
CA SER A 110 9.09 6.91 -10.02
C SER A 110 9.77 5.64 -9.51
N ASN A 111 10.65 5.78 -8.51
CA ASN A 111 11.33 4.62 -7.92
C ASN A 111 10.38 3.88 -6.96
N VAL A 112 9.40 3.20 -7.54
CA VAL A 112 8.37 2.44 -6.83
C VAL A 112 8.24 1.08 -7.49
N LEU A 113 8.13 0.03 -6.68
CA LEU A 113 7.78 -1.32 -7.09
C LEU A 113 6.46 -1.71 -6.44
N TYR A 114 5.56 -2.30 -7.21
CA TYR A 114 4.24 -2.70 -6.74
C TYR A 114 3.95 -4.15 -7.13
N PHE A 115 3.47 -4.93 -6.19
CA PHE A 115 3.17 -6.33 -6.32
C PHE A 115 1.67 -6.53 -6.09
N GLU A 116 0.95 -6.96 -7.12
CA GLU A 116 -0.45 -7.38 -7.02
C GLU A 116 -0.50 -8.83 -6.56
N LEU A 117 -1.36 -9.07 -5.59
CA LEU A 117 -1.56 -10.36 -4.95
C LEU A 117 -3.03 -10.76 -5.08
N PRO A 118 -3.38 -12.04 -4.84
CA PRO A 118 -4.77 -12.50 -4.87
C PRO A 118 -5.68 -11.72 -3.91
N ASP A 119 -6.98 -11.76 -4.16
CA ASP A 119 -8.03 -11.19 -3.30
C ASP A 119 -7.87 -9.69 -3.02
N ASN A 120 -7.36 -8.92 -3.98
CA ASN A 120 -7.04 -7.50 -3.85
C ASN A 120 -5.99 -7.19 -2.77
N ALA A 121 -5.17 -8.16 -2.38
CA ALA A 121 -4.00 -7.89 -1.57
C ALA A 121 -2.88 -7.28 -2.43
N TRP A 122 -2.00 -6.52 -1.79
CA TRP A 122 -0.90 -5.86 -2.50
C TRP A 122 0.24 -5.49 -1.57
N CYS A 123 1.43 -5.33 -2.15
CA CYS A 123 2.61 -4.79 -1.48
C CYS A 123 3.26 -3.73 -2.39
N CYS A 124 3.69 -2.62 -1.80
CA CYS A 124 4.34 -1.52 -2.52
C CYS A 124 5.63 -1.14 -1.81
N ALA A 125 6.77 -1.26 -2.50
CA ALA A 125 8.07 -0.85 -1.99
C ALA A 125 8.44 0.53 -2.52
N ARG A 126 8.73 1.47 -1.62
CA ARG A 126 9.09 2.84 -1.95
C ARG A 126 10.20 3.37 -1.03
N PRO A 127 11.37 3.71 -1.57
CA PRO A 127 12.41 4.40 -0.79
C PRO A 127 12.03 5.85 -0.52
N SER A 128 12.51 6.39 0.59
CA SER A 128 12.40 7.84 0.88
C SER A 128 13.35 8.61 -0.02
N GLY A 129 12.92 9.77 -0.50
CA GLY A 129 13.79 10.67 -1.28
C GLY A 129 14.74 11.52 -0.43
N THR A 130 14.52 11.61 0.88
CA THR A 130 15.23 12.53 1.77
C THR A 130 15.93 11.85 2.94
N GLU A 131 15.57 10.61 3.26
CA GLU A 131 16.09 9.87 4.41
C GLU A 131 16.50 8.46 3.99
N PRO A 132 17.49 7.83 4.65
CA PRO A 132 17.90 6.47 4.37
C PRO A 132 16.87 5.45 4.91
N LYS A 133 15.69 5.47 4.32
CA LYS A 133 14.54 4.63 4.68
C LYS A 133 13.90 4.03 3.44
N ILE A 134 13.43 2.81 3.55
CA ILE A 134 12.52 2.20 2.58
C ILE A 134 11.24 1.79 3.31
N LYS A 135 10.10 2.05 2.70
CA LYS A 135 8.78 1.70 3.21
C LYS A 135 8.15 0.65 2.33
N PHE A 136 7.57 -0.34 2.97
CA PHE A 136 6.71 -1.34 2.37
C PHE A 136 5.29 -1.06 2.84
N TYR A 137 4.44 -0.60 1.95
CA TYR A 137 3.01 -0.46 2.18
C TYR A 137 2.32 -1.74 1.77
N MET A 138 1.38 -2.20 2.54
CA MET A 138 0.66 -3.44 2.28
C MET A 138 -0.82 -3.23 2.55
N GLY A 139 -1.65 -3.87 1.76
CA GLY A 139 -3.08 -3.87 1.94
C GLY A 139 -3.67 -5.25 1.65
N VAL A 140 -4.74 -5.56 2.36
CA VAL A 140 -5.48 -6.81 2.21
C VAL A 140 -6.98 -6.55 2.31
N LYS A 141 -7.78 -7.51 1.81
CA LYS A 141 -9.22 -7.55 2.02
C LYS A 141 -9.57 -8.78 2.86
N GLY A 142 -10.33 -8.55 3.93
CA GLY A 142 -10.85 -9.61 4.79
C GLY A 142 -12.36 -9.80 4.64
N THR A 143 -12.87 -10.82 5.33
CA THR A 143 -14.30 -11.12 5.50
C THR A 143 -14.85 -10.48 6.78
N SER A 144 -13.98 -10.08 7.70
CA SER A 144 -14.28 -9.30 8.91
C SER A 144 -13.09 -8.40 9.25
N LEU A 145 -13.24 -7.53 10.25
CA LEU A 145 -12.13 -6.70 10.77
C LEU A 145 -10.99 -7.57 11.32
N GLU A 146 -11.32 -8.62 12.05
CA GLU A 146 -10.36 -9.57 12.64
C GLU A 146 -9.62 -10.35 11.56
N ASP A 147 -10.34 -10.84 10.53
CA ASP A 147 -9.73 -11.55 9.41
C ASP A 147 -8.79 -10.63 8.62
N ALA A 148 -9.21 -9.39 8.34
CA ALA A 148 -8.36 -8.41 7.67
C ALA A 148 -7.10 -8.08 8.50
N GLN A 149 -7.23 -7.96 9.83
CA GLN A 149 -6.10 -7.74 10.73
C GLN A 149 -5.12 -8.91 10.68
N ALA A 150 -5.60 -10.14 10.83
CA ALA A 150 -4.76 -11.35 10.77
C ALA A 150 -4.03 -11.49 9.42
N LYS A 151 -4.73 -11.23 8.31
CA LYS A 151 -4.15 -11.27 6.96
C LYS A 151 -3.04 -10.22 6.77
N VAL A 152 -3.25 -9.00 7.22
CA VAL A 152 -2.23 -7.94 7.05
C VAL A 152 -1.01 -8.17 7.93
N GLU A 153 -1.18 -8.73 9.12
CA GLU A 153 -0.08 -9.16 9.99
C GLU A 153 0.74 -10.28 9.35
N LYS A 154 0.06 -11.32 8.84
CA LYS A 154 0.73 -12.41 8.12
C LYS A 154 1.49 -11.89 6.90
N LEU A 155 0.87 -11.08 6.05
CA LEU A 155 1.54 -10.51 4.89
C LEU A 155 2.77 -9.66 5.30
N THR A 156 2.70 -8.96 6.43
CA THR A 156 3.84 -8.19 6.93
C THR A 156 5.03 -9.08 7.27
N GLU A 157 4.81 -10.21 7.94
CA GLU A 157 5.87 -11.18 8.26
C GLU A 157 6.40 -11.85 6.98
N ASP A 158 5.53 -12.21 6.04
CA ASP A 158 5.91 -12.78 4.76
C ASP A 158 6.77 -11.82 3.91
N VAL A 159 6.45 -10.52 3.93
CA VAL A 159 7.28 -9.48 3.27
C VAL A 159 8.65 -9.36 3.95
N LYS A 160 8.71 -9.37 5.28
CA LYS A 160 9.98 -9.34 6.01
C LYS A 160 10.88 -10.53 5.68
N ALA A 161 10.30 -11.70 5.47
CA ALA A 161 11.04 -12.92 5.17
C ALA A 161 11.72 -12.92 3.79
N VAL A 162 11.25 -12.08 2.86
CA VAL A 162 11.79 -11.97 1.48
C VAL A 162 12.94 -10.96 1.40
N LEU A 163 13.06 -10.04 2.35
CA LEU A 163 14.04 -8.94 2.35
C LEU A 163 15.39 -9.37 2.89
#